data_a2532ace2184e9e51ded8a913b7c72e9
#
_entry.id   a2532ace2184e9e51ded8a913b7c72e9
#
_cell.length_a   1.000
_cell.length_b   1.000
_cell.length_c   1.000
_cell.angle_alpha   90.00
_cell.angle_beta   90.00
_cell.angle_gamma   90.00
#
_symmetry.space_group_name_H-M   'P 1'
#
loop_
_entity.id
_entity.type
_entity.pdbx_description
1 polymer ?
#
loop_
_entity_poly.entity_id
_entity_poly.type
_entity_poly.pdbx_seq_one_letter_code
_entity_poly.pdbx_strand_id
1 'polypeptide(L)'
;MTAEAGEQVPIYDVVGVGFGPSNLALAIALAEHNSGAAEPVTAHFLERQPRFGWHRGMLIDTATMQVSFLKDLVTMRNPTSEFSFVNYLHSAGRLVDFINHKNLFPLRVEFHDYFEWAAAKVDDVVSYGVEVASVKPVSDGGEIAFFDVLTSGGATLRARNLVMGTGLRPQLPSGVTVGPRIWHNSELLHRVERLRAADPRRFVVVGAGQSAAEVSALLHDEFPHAEVCAVFARYGYSPADDSSFANRIFDPEAVDQFYRAGEPVKDRLMRYHGSTNYSAVDVDLIDDLYRRVYRERVLGTQRLRLFNVSRPVEVVDTGSAVTAAVESLTTGERTILDAAAVIYATGYLPADPTPLLGELGSSCVRDDEGRLRVERDYRITTDPVLRGGIYLQGGTEHTHGISSSLLSNTAVRVGEILQSIVDRRSLAESHPDHYAISAR
;
A
#
# COMPACT_ATOMS: atom_id res chain seq x y z
N MET A 1 -22.08 41.36 24.48
CA MET A 1 -22.18 40.01 23.88
C MET A 1 -21.66 40.16 22.49
N THR A 2 -20.36 39.94 22.32
CA THR A 2 -19.69 39.87 21.01
C THR A 2 -19.97 38.49 20.45
N ALA A 3 -20.69 38.43 19.34
CA ALA A 3 -20.86 37.20 18.58
C ALA A 3 -19.44 36.73 18.14
N GLU A 4 -19.04 35.58 18.59
CA GLU A 4 -17.88 34.88 18.02
C GLU A 4 -18.16 34.73 16.53
N ALA A 5 -17.33 35.35 15.70
CA ALA A 5 -17.33 35.10 14.27
C ALA A 5 -16.98 33.62 14.11
N GLY A 6 -17.94 32.80 13.71
CA GLY A 6 -17.74 31.39 13.47
C GLY A 6 -16.65 31.28 12.44
N GLU A 7 -15.58 30.56 12.80
CA GLU A 7 -14.44 30.26 11.93
C GLU A 7 -14.97 29.52 10.70
N GLN A 8 -14.90 30.15 9.55
CA GLN A 8 -15.43 29.58 8.30
C GLN A 8 -14.60 28.35 7.93
N VAL A 9 -15.23 27.17 7.96
CA VAL A 9 -14.56 25.91 7.58
C VAL A 9 -14.05 26.03 6.14
N PRO A 10 -12.74 25.87 5.90
CA PRO A 10 -12.20 25.96 4.54
C PRO A 10 -12.77 24.85 3.65
N ILE A 11 -13.16 25.21 2.42
CA ILE A 11 -13.74 24.29 1.44
C ILE A 11 -12.68 23.97 0.39
N TYR A 12 -12.39 22.68 0.22
CA TYR A 12 -11.49 22.16 -0.80
C TYR A 12 -12.28 21.40 -1.88
N ASP A 13 -11.79 21.43 -3.11
CA ASP A 13 -12.31 20.55 -4.17
C ASP A 13 -12.01 19.09 -3.87
N VAL A 14 -10.86 18.83 -3.23
CA VAL A 14 -10.41 17.50 -2.84
C VAL A 14 -9.82 17.51 -1.42
N VAL A 15 -10.29 16.59 -0.58
CA VAL A 15 -9.54 16.21 0.64
C VAL A 15 -9.10 14.74 0.49
N GLY A 16 -7.78 14.53 0.61
CA GLY A 16 -7.17 13.20 0.61
C GLY A 16 -7.00 12.66 2.02
N VAL A 17 -7.43 11.42 2.25
CA VAL A 17 -7.25 10.70 3.52
C VAL A 17 -6.08 9.75 3.40
N GLY A 18 -4.99 10.01 4.15
CA GLY A 18 -3.70 9.37 4.03
C GLY A 18 -2.82 10.04 2.96
N PHE A 19 -1.50 10.03 3.18
CA PHE A 19 -0.52 10.62 2.24
C PHE A 19 0.65 9.66 1.98
N GLY A 20 0.30 8.43 1.54
CA GLY A 20 1.26 7.48 0.98
C GLY A 20 1.54 7.75 -0.50
N PRO A 21 2.30 6.87 -1.19
CA PRO A 21 2.70 7.06 -2.60
C PRO A 21 1.54 7.38 -3.56
N SER A 22 0.36 6.81 -3.32
CA SER A 22 -0.81 7.03 -4.18
C SER A 22 -1.34 8.47 -4.09
N ASN A 23 -1.52 9.03 -2.88
CA ASN A 23 -1.96 10.40 -2.72
C ASN A 23 -0.83 11.41 -2.96
N LEU A 24 0.44 11.04 -2.76
CA LEU A 24 1.58 11.83 -3.21
C LEU A 24 1.56 11.98 -4.75
N ALA A 25 1.34 10.89 -5.49
CA ALA A 25 1.21 10.97 -6.95
C ALA A 25 0.02 11.84 -7.40
N LEU A 26 -1.09 11.82 -6.64
CA LEU A 26 -2.24 12.69 -6.92
C LEU A 26 -1.91 14.16 -6.62
N ALA A 27 -1.22 14.46 -5.52
CA ALA A 27 -0.79 15.83 -5.21
C ALA A 27 0.13 16.39 -6.30
N ILE A 28 1.05 15.59 -6.83
CA ILE A 28 1.89 15.95 -7.97
C ILE A 28 1.04 16.18 -9.23
N ALA A 29 0.09 15.30 -9.54
CA ALA A 29 -0.78 15.46 -10.71
C ALA A 29 -1.61 16.75 -10.61
N LEU A 30 -2.10 17.09 -9.42
CA LEU A 30 -2.80 18.34 -9.13
C LEU A 30 -1.88 19.56 -9.29
N ALA A 31 -0.67 19.52 -8.77
CA ALA A 31 0.32 20.61 -8.92
C ALA A 31 0.64 20.87 -10.40
N GLU A 32 0.89 19.82 -11.19
CA GLU A 32 1.14 19.93 -12.63
C GLU A 32 -0.09 20.45 -13.39
N HIS A 33 -1.28 19.98 -13.07
CA HIS A 33 -2.52 20.49 -13.67
C HIS A 33 -2.71 21.98 -13.37
N ASN A 34 -2.56 22.36 -12.10
CA ASN A 34 -2.78 23.71 -11.63
C ASN A 34 -1.77 24.73 -12.23
N SER A 35 -0.57 24.28 -12.61
CA SER A 35 0.44 25.15 -13.21
C SER A 35 0.01 25.77 -14.55
N GLY A 36 -0.97 25.14 -15.25
CA GLY A 36 -1.51 25.61 -16.52
C GLY A 36 -3.01 25.87 -16.51
N ALA A 37 -3.71 25.62 -15.40
CA ALA A 37 -5.15 25.75 -15.32
C ALA A 37 -5.58 27.20 -15.05
N ALA A 38 -6.64 27.67 -15.76
CA ALA A 38 -7.28 28.94 -15.49
C ALA A 38 -7.97 28.95 -14.11
N GLU A 39 -8.50 27.80 -13.72
CA GLU A 39 -9.18 27.56 -12.43
C GLU A 39 -8.51 26.39 -11.72
N PRO A 40 -7.58 26.65 -10.78
CA PRO A 40 -6.90 25.60 -10.03
C PRO A 40 -7.87 24.72 -9.22
N VAL A 41 -7.58 23.43 -9.12
CA VAL A 41 -8.25 22.49 -8.22
C VAL A 41 -7.61 22.58 -6.85
N THR A 42 -8.36 22.99 -5.84
CA THR A 42 -7.89 23.12 -4.46
C THR A 42 -7.86 21.75 -3.78
N ALA A 43 -6.75 21.39 -3.15
CA ALA A 43 -6.64 20.10 -2.46
C ALA A 43 -5.91 20.22 -1.13
N HIS A 44 -6.25 19.35 -0.19
CA HIS A 44 -5.50 19.17 1.04
C HIS A 44 -5.48 17.70 1.46
N PHE A 45 -4.34 17.23 1.95
CA PHE A 45 -4.14 15.84 2.36
C PHE A 45 -3.86 15.75 3.86
N LEU A 46 -4.46 14.75 4.50
CA LEU A 46 -4.31 14.51 5.93
C LEU A 46 -3.60 13.16 6.16
N GLU A 47 -2.43 13.21 6.81
CA GLU A 47 -1.61 12.03 7.09
C GLU A 47 -1.37 11.88 8.59
N ARG A 48 -1.72 10.71 9.15
CA ARG A 48 -1.55 10.41 10.58
C ARG A 48 -0.09 10.26 11.03
N GLN A 49 0.78 9.86 10.11
CA GLN A 49 2.21 9.77 10.41
C GLN A 49 2.82 11.17 10.55
N PRO A 50 3.84 11.38 11.41
CA PRO A 50 4.45 12.69 11.66
C PRO A 50 5.27 13.23 10.46
N ARG A 51 5.48 12.44 9.45
CA ARG A 51 6.18 12.77 8.19
C ARG A 51 5.83 11.73 7.14
N PHE A 52 6.14 12.00 5.88
CA PHE A 52 5.97 11.01 4.80
C PHE A 52 6.64 9.68 5.18
N GLY A 53 6.03 8.55 4.81
CA GLY A 53 6.59 7.24 5.02
C GLY A 53 5.87 6.14 4.27
N TRP A 54 6.67 5.24 3.69
CA TRP A 54 6.20 4.08 2.97
C TRP A 54 7.04 2.86 3.37
N HIS A 55 6.40 1.79 3.83
CA HIS A 55 7.04 0.52 4.22
C HIS A 55 8.24 0.64 5.18
N ARG A 56 8.26 1.63 6.08
CA ARG A 56 9.43 1.93 6.94
C ARG A 56 9.96 0.73 7.72
N GLY A 57 9.10 -0.18 8.16
CA GLY A 57 9.52 -1.39 8.85
C GLY A 57 10.16 -2.46 7.95
N MET A 58 10.15 -2.27 6.63
CA MET A 58 10.71 -3.19 5.61
C MET A 58 11.69 -2.50 4.65
N LEU A 59 12.24 -1.35 5.03
CA LEU A 59 13.29 -0.67 4.25
C LEU A 59 14.64 -1.34 4.51
N ILE A 60 14.73 -2.61 4.16
CA ILE A 60 15.95 -3.40 4.21
C ILE A 60 16.91 -2.85 3.15
N ASP A 61 18.14 -2.55 3.53
CA ASP A 61 19.14 -1.88 2.68
C ASP A 61 19.55 -2.66 1.43
N THR A 62 19.43 -3.99 1.49
CA THR A 62 19.71 -4.89 0.35
C THR A 62 18.48 -5.20 -0.50
N ALA A 63 17.27 -4.82 -0.05
CA ALA A 63 16.04 -5.11 -0.78
C ALA A 63 15.85 -4.17 -1.97
N THR A 64 15.51 -4.73 -3.12
CA THR A 64 15.22 -4.00 -4.36
C THR A 64 13.70 -3.79 -4.55
N MET A 65 13.36 -2.85 -5.41
CA MET A 65 12.03 -2.75 -5.97
C MET A 65 11.78 -3.91 -6.93
N GLN A 66 10.53 -4.36 -7.03
CA GLN A 66 10.09 -5.41 -7.97
C GLN A 66 9.40 -4.83 -9.20
N VAL A 67 9.56 -3.53 -9.41
CA VAL A 67 9.05 -2.81 -10.57
C VAL A 67 10.14 -1.90 -11.11
N SER A 68 10.13 -1.69 -12.44
CA SER A 68 11.06 -0.76 -13.08
C SER A 68 10.90 0.65 -12.48
N PHE A 69 12.03 1.35 -12.29
CA PHE A 69 12.04 2.74 -11.84
C PHE A 69 11.22 3.69 -12.74
N LEU A 70 10.96 3.31 -14.01
CA LEU A 70 10.09 4.06 -14.93
C LEU A 70 8.59 3.95 -14.56
N LYS A 71 8.22 3.04 -13.68
CA LYS A 71 6.90 2.97 -13.06
C LYS A 71 6.88 3.76 -11.75
N ASP A 72 7.43 4.96 -11.80
CA ASP A 72 7.47 5.94 -10.71
C ASP A 72 6.13 6.68 -10.55
N LEU A 73 6.12 7.77 -9.78
CA LEU A 73 4.90 8.54 -9.47
C LEU A 73 4.30 9.26 -10.70
N VAL A 74 5.06 9.42 -11.79
CA VAL A 74 4.71 10.37 -12.85
C VAL A 74 4.93 9.87 -14.28
N THR A 75 6.01 9.12 -14.54
CA THR A 75 6.53 8.85 -15.91
C THR A 75 5.48 8.24 -16.83
N MET A 76 4.65 7.31 -16.35
CA MET A 76 3.60 6.68 -17.15
C MET A 76 2.46 7.64 -17.53
N ARG A 77 2.30 8.77 -16.82
CA ARG A 77 1.30 9.82 -17.09
C ARG A 77 1.93 11.02 -17.78
N ASN A 78 3.06 11.48 -17.28
CA ASN A 78 3.79 12.66 -17.80
C ASN A 78 5.29 12.36 -17.79
N PRO A 79 5.85 11.88 -18.91
CA PRO A 79 7.28 11.54 -18.98
C PRO A 79 8.21 12.74 -18.91
N THR A 80 7.69 13.97 -19.00
CA THR A 80 8.46 15.22 -18.90
C THR A 80 8.39 15.85 -17.50
N SER A 81 7.74 15.18 -16.55
CA SER A 81 7.56 15.66 -15.18
C SER A 81 8.90 15.90 -14.48
N GLU A 82 8.99 17.02 -13.77
CA GLU A 82 10.14 17.30 -12.89
C GLU A 82 10.19 16.42 -11.64
N PHE A 83 9.11 15.66 -11.36
CA PHE A 83 9.01 14.73 -10.23
C PHE A 83 9.41 13.30 -10.59
N SER A 84 10.06 13.05 -11.75
CA SER A 84 10.47 11.70 -12.15
C SER A 84 11.63 11.18 -11.29
N PHE A 85 11.74 9.85 -11.19
CA PHE A 85 12.87 9.20 -10.52
C PHE A 85 14.22 9.59 -11.16
N VAL A 86 14.24 9.81 -12.48
CA VAL A 86 15.44 10.28 -13.19
C VAL A 86 15.85 11.68 -12.71
N ASN A 87 14.90 12.60 -12.53
CA ASN A 87 15.18 13.93 -11.99
C ASN A 87 15.65 13.88 -10.54
N TYR A 88 15.08 12.99 -9.73
CA TYR A 88 15.58 12.74 -8.38
C TYR A 88 17.04 12.27 -8.40
N LEU A 89 17.40 11.29 -9.22
CA LEU A 89 18.77 10.82 -9.34
C LEU A 89 19.73 11.94 -9.79
N HIS A 90 19.29 12.76 -10.73
CA HIS A 90 20.06 13.91 -11.19
C HIS A 90 20.28 14.91 -10.03
N SER A 91 19.24 15.27 -9.30
CA SER A 91 19.32 16.19 -8.17
C SER A 91 20.18 15.65 -7.01
N ALA A 92 20.18 14.32 -6.82
CA ALA A 92 21.00 13.63 -5.82
C ALA A 92 22.46 13.40 -6.28
N GLY A 93 22.82 13.76 -7.52
CA GLY A 93 24.16 13.54 -8.10
C GLY A 93 24.48 12.07 -8.38
N ARG A 94 23.49 11.18 -8.43
CA ARG A 94 23.65 9.73 -8.61
C ARG A 94 23.28 9.19 -9.99
N LEU A 95 22.81 10.05 -10.89
CA LEU A 95 22.29 9.60 -12.20
C LEU A 95 23.32 8.81 -13.01
N VAL A 96 24.57 9.27 -13.06
CA VAL A 96 25.62 8.56 -13.84
C VAL A 96 25.94 7.19 -13.25
N ASP A 97 26.02 7.10 -11.92
CA ASP A 97 26.29 5.82 -11.22
C ASP A 97 25.14 4.85 -11.44
N PHE A 98 23.90 5.34 -11.39
CA PHE A 98 22.71 4.52 -11.65
C PHE A 98 22.68 4.00 -13.10
N ILE A 99 23.04 4.81 -14.09
CA ILE A 99 23.16 4.37 -15.49
C ILE A 99 24.23 3.29 -15.63
N ASN A 100 25.38 3.45 -14.95
CA ASN A 100 26.45 2.47 -14.96
C ASN A 100 26.10 1.19 -14.22
N HIS A 101 25.23 1.25 -13.23
CA HIS A 101 24.70 0.08 -12.52
C HIS A 101 23.85 -0.86 -13.42
N LYS A 102 23.23 -0.32 -14.47
CA LYS A 102 22.48 -1.08 -15.50
C LYS A 102 21.33 -1.93 -14.94
N ASN A 103 20.71 -1.48 -13.87
CA ASN A 103 19.59 -2.18 -13.25
C ASN A 103 18.31 -1.32 -13.38
N LEU A 104 17.21 -1.99 -13.71
CA LEU A 104 15.88 -1.32 -13.76
C LEU A 104 15.21 -1.27 -12.39
N PHE A 105 15.70 -2.05 -11.42
CA PHE A 105 15.11 -2.21 -10.10
C PHE A 105 16.00 -1.54 -9.04
N PRO A 106 15.70 -0.28 -8.65
CA PRO A 106 16.47 0.43 -7.64
C PRO A 106 16.34 -0.23 -6.27
N LEU A 107 17.23 0.11 -5.34
CA LEU A 107 17.06 -0.26 -3.94
C LEU A 107 15.75 0.35 -3.40
N ARG A 108 15.06 -0.42 -2.54
CA ARG A 108 13.82 0.06 -1.92
C ARG A 108 14.05 1.30 -1.06
N VAL A 109 15.17 1.38 -0.37
CA VAL A 109 15.58 2.57 0.39
C VAL A 109 15.77 3.79 -0.52
N GLU A 110 16.38 3.63 -1.70
CA GLU A 110 16.55 4.71 -2.67
C GLU A 110 15.21 5.18 -3.26
N PHE A 111 14.31 4.23 -3.51
CA PHE A 111 12.98 4.56 -4.01
C PHE A 111 12.10 5.24 -2.93
N HIS A 112 12.32 4.92 -1.66
CA HIS A 112 11.72 5.64 -0.55
C HIS A 112 12.26 7.07 -0.42
N ASP A 113 13.57 7.27 -0.57
CA ASP A 113 14.20 8.59 -0.58
C ASP A 113 13.66 9.46 -1.73
N TYR A 114 13.43 8.85 -2.90
CA TYR A 114 12.75 9.50 -4.01
C TYR A 114 11.35 9.98 -3.63
N PHE A 115 10.57 9.16 -2.92
CA PHE A 115 9.25 9.58 -2.46
C PHE A 115 9.32 10.71 -1.44
N GLU A 116 10.27 10.68 -0.50
CA GLU A 116 10.47 11.77 0.47
C GLU A 116 10.89 13.08 -0.24
N TRP A 117 11.77 12.97 -1.24
CA TRP A 117 12.16 14.12 -2.09
C TRP A 117 10.98 14.70 -2.86
N ALA A 118 10.12 13.88 -3.43
CA ALA A 118 8.93 14.32 -4.14
C ALA A 118 7.90 14.94 -3.19
N ALA A 119 7.69 14.32 -2.01
CA ALA A 119 6.76 14.80 -0.99
C ALA A 119 7.16 16.19 -0.46
N ALA A 120 8.46 16.45 -0.29
CA ALA A 120 8.96 17.75 0.15
C ALA A 120 8.66 18.90 -0.84
N LYS A 121 8.41 18.58 -2.12
CA LYS A 121 8.09 19.60 -3.15
C LYS A 121 6.60 19.96 -3.18
N VAL A 122 5.75 19.22 -2.51
CA VAL A 122 4.30 19.44 -2.41
C VAL A 122 3.84 19.48 -0.94
N ASP A 123 4.72 19.90 -0.04
CA ASP A 123 4.50 19.92 1.40
C ASP A 123 3.41 20.92 1.84
N ASP A 124 3.16 21.94 1.04
CA ASP A 124 2.15 22.98 1.28
C ASP A 124 0.70 22.46 1.24
N VAL A 125 0.46 21.31 0.60
CA VAL A 125 -0.89 20.72 0.50
C VAL A 125 -1.12 19.54 1.45
N VAL A 126 -0.21 19.28 2.40
CA VAL A 126 -0.33 18.14 3.33
C VAL A 126 -0.18 18.56 4.79
N SER A 127 -0.99 17.98 5.66
CA SER A 127 -0.83 18.06 7.11
C SER A 127 -0.44 16.70 7.67
N TYR A 128 0.79 16.60 8.16
CA TYR A 128 1.31 15.42 8.84
C TYR A 128 0.95 15.41 10.33
N GLY A 129 0.90 14.22 10.94
CA GLY A 129 0.50 14.04 12.34
C GLY A 129 -0.99 14.28 12.58
N VAL A 130 -1.79 14.29 11.51
CA VAL A 130 -3.23 14.56 11.56
C VAL A 130 -4.01 13.32 11.13
N GLU A 131 -4.66 12.68 12.09
CA GLU A 131 -5.48 11.50 11.85
C GLU A 131 -6.93 11.89 11.58
N VAL A 132 -7.50 11.37 10.49
CA VAL A 132 -8.94 11.49 10.21
C VAL A 132 -9.70 10.51 11.09
N ALA A 133 -10.61 11.03 11.88
CA ALA A 133 -11.46 10.25 12.78
C ALA A 133 -12.76 9.79 12.12
N SER A 134 -13.39 10.67 11.33
CA SER A 134 -14.64 10.35 10.63
C SER A 134 -14.95 11.36 9.52
N VAL A 135 -15.85 10.99 8.63
CA VAL A 135 -16.41 11.86 7.60
C VAL A 135 -17.92 11.96 7.81
N LYS A 136 -18.46 13.18 7.70
CA LYS A 136 -19.90 13.46 7.82
C LYS A 136 -20.44 14.09 6.54
N PRO A 137 -21.66 13.71 6.12
CA PRO A 137 -22.34 14.38 5.02
C PRO A 137 -22.75 15.79 5.41
N VAL A 138 -22.67 16.72 4.46
CA VAL A 138 -23.23 18.07 4.59
C VAL A 138 -24.22 18.27 3.46
N SER A 139 -25.49 18.40 3.85
CA SER A 139 -26.60 18.55 2.92
C SER A 139 -26.79 20.01 2.54
N ASP A 140 -27.13 20.22 1.26
CA ASP A 140 -27.61 21.48 0.71
C ASP A 140 -28.74 21.18 -0.28
N GLY A 141 -29.88 21.83 -0.13
CA GLY A 141 -31.04 21.64 -0.99
C GLY A 141 -31.62 20.21 -1.02
N GLY A 142 -31.35 19.39 0.00
CA GLY A 142 -31.80 17.99 0.09
C GLY A 142 -30.84 16.98 -0.53
N GLU A 143 -29.70 17.43 -1.07
CA GLU A 143 -28.62 16.59 -1.58
C GLU A 143 -27.36 16.73 -0.71
N ILE A 144 -26.50 15.72 -0.68
CA ILE A 144 -25.22 15.78 0.02
C ILE A 144 -24.22 16.48 -0.92
N ALA A 145 -23.95 17.75 -0.65
CA ALA A 145 -23.11 18.60 -1.48
C ALA A 145 -21.63 18.56 -1.08
N PHE A 146 -21.34 18.29 0.20
CA PHE A 146 -19.99 18.30 0.76
C PHE A 146 -19.80 17.20 1.79
N PHE A 147 -18.54 17.01 2.13
CA PHE A 147 -18.09 16.13 3.20
C PHE A 147 -17.33 16.94 4.25
N ASP A 148 -17.74 16.88 5.50
CA ASP A 148 -16.96 17.38 6.62
C ASP A 148 -16.02 16.27 7.11
N VAL A 149 -14.71 16.46 6.92
CA VAL A 149 -13.65 15.55 7.34
C VAL A 149 -13.18 15.99 8.73
N LEU A 150 -13.50 15.18 9.73
CA LEU A 150 -13.18 15.45 11.13
C LEU A 150 -11.89 14.76 11.51
N THR A 151 -10.97 15.50 12.14
CA THR A 151 -9.71 14.95 12.65
C THR A 151 -9.83 14.55 14.12
N SER A 152 -8.98 13.64 14.59
CA SER A 152 -8.87 13.26 16.00
C SER A 152 -8.49 14.43 16.91
N GLY A 153 -7.86 15.47 16.37
CA GLY A 153 -7.52 16.72 17.06
C GLY A 153 -8.66 17.73 17.10
N GLY A 154 -9.86 17.42 16.55
CA GLY A 154 -11.05 18.26 16.59
C GLY A 154 -11.16 19.29 15.46
N ALA A 155 -10.18 19.39 14.55
CA ALA A 155 -10.30 20.23 13.36
C ALA A 155 -11.25 19.60 12.34
N THR A 156 -11.88 20.44 11.51
CA THR A 156 -12.76 20.03 10.42
C THR A 156 -12.35 20.71 9.13
N LEU A 157 -12.22 19.91 8.05
CA LEU A 157 -12.04 20.39 6.70
C LEU A 157 -13.29 20.01 5.88
N ARG A 158 -13.74 20.88 5.00
CA ARG A 158 -14.86 20.58 4.10
C ARG A 158 -14.36 20.27 2.70
N ALA A 159 -14.87 19.21 2.10
CA ALA A 159 -14.47 18.73 0.79
C ALA A 159 -15.67 18.57 -0.16
N ARG A 160 -15.46 18.86 -1.45
CA ARG A 160 -16.38 18.47 -2.53
C ARG A 160 -16.21 17.00 -2.91
N ASN A 161 -14.97 16.54 -2.89
CA ASN A 161 -14.60 15.16 -3.22
C ASN A 161 -13.63 14.61 -2.18
N LEU A 162 -13.70 13.30 -1.93
CA LEU A 162 -12.79 12.57 -1.06
C LEU A 162 -11.93 11.62 -1.88
N VAL A 163 -10.64 11.52 -1.55
CA VAL A 163 -9.75 10.50 -2.10
C VAL A 163 -9.16 9.67 -0.96
N MET A 164 -9.64 8.43 -0.87
CA MET A 164 -9.30 7.50 0.21
C MET A 164 -8.00 6.74 -0.12
N GLY A 165 -6.88 7.22 0.39
CA GLY A 165 -5.56 6.60 0.30
C GLY A 165 -5.18 5.89 1.61
N THR A 166 -6.09 5.11 2.20
CA THR A 166 -5.96 4.48 3.52
C THR A 166 -4.92 3.37 3.59
N GLY A 167 -4.38 2.94 2.44
CA GLY A 167 -3.28 1.99 2.35
C GLY A 167 -3.67 0.55 2.67
N LEU A 168 -2.69 -0.19 3.18
CA LEU A 168 -2.80 -1.61 3.48
C LEU A 168 -2.70 -1.85 4.99
N ARG A 169 -3.35 -2.88 5.49
CA ARG A 169 -3.22 -3.39 6.86
C ARG A 169 -2.54 -4.76 6.86
N PRO A 170 -1.74 -5.08 7.89
CA PRO A 170 -1.16 -6.40 8.06
C PRO A 170 -2.23 -7.50 8.06
N GLN A 171 -1.97 -8.59 7.34
CA GLN A 171 -2.79 -9.79 7.37
C GLN A 171 -2.18 -10.79 8.35
N LEU A 172 -2.88 -11.11 9.42
CA LEU A 172 -2.48 -12.11 10.39
C LEU A 172 -3.48 -13.28 10.37
N PRO A 173 -3.02 -14.52 10.58
CA PRO A 173 -3.93 -15.67 10.77
C PRO A 173 -4.88 -15.45 11.95
N SER A 174 -6.08 -16.05 11.87
CA SER A 174 -7.05 -15.98 12.95
C SER A 174 -6.46 -16.54 14.25
N GLY A 175 -6.72 -15.87 15.39
CA GLY A 175 -6.26 -16.27 16.70
C GLY A 175 -4.81 -15.84 17.05
N VAL A 176 -4.08 -15.23 16.13
CA VAL A 176 -2.76 -14.67 16.43
C VAL A 176 -2.90 -13.37 17.21
N THR A 177 -2.32 -13.35 18.42
CA THR A 177 -2.23 -12.14 19.24
C THR A 177 -0.84 -11.51 19.07
N VAL A 178 -0.80 -10.28 18.58
CA VAL A 178 0.44 -9.50 18.42
C VAL A 178 0.97 -9.10 19.80
N GLY A 179 2.28 -9.22 19.98
CA GLY A 179 2.96 -8.92 21.23
C GLY A 179 4.43 -8.53 21.02
N PRO A 180 5.19 -8.47 22.09
CA PRO A 180 6.61 -8.11 22.02
C PRO A 180 7.46 -9.07 21.17
N ARG A 181 7.05 -10.34 21.08
CA ARG A 181 7.77 -11.43 20.37
C ARG A 181 7.01 -12.04 19.21
N ILE A 182 5.75 -11.65 19.01
CA ILE A 182 4.87 -12.14 17.94
C ILE A 182 4.37 -10.93 17.16
N TRP A 183 4.82 -10.77 15.93
CA TRP A 183 4.49 -9.57 15.16
C TRP A 183 4.53 -9.80 13.63
N HIS A 184 3.96 -8.86 12.91
CA HIS A 184 3.96 -8.88 11.45
C HIS A 184 5.26 -8.26 10.90
N ASN A 185 5.71 -8.70 9.73
CA ASN A 185 6.94 -8.19 9.09
C ASN A 185 6.95 -6.66 8.89
N SER A 186 5.81 -6.00 8.83
CA SER A 186 5.73 -4.53 8.77
C SER A 186 6.43 -3.82 9.94
N GLU A 187 6.70 -4.53 11.04
CA GLU A 187 7.39 -4.03 12.22
C GLU A 187 8.87 -4.45 12.31
N LEU A 188 9.39 -5.16 11.29
CA LEU A 188 10.69 -5.84 11.33
C LEU A 188 11.82 -4.92 11.82
N LEU A 189 12.13 -3.86 11.11
CA LEU A 189 13.26 -2.97 11.42
C LEU A 189 13.07 -2.21 12.74
N HIS A 190 11.81 -1.94 13.13
CA HIS A 190 11.51 -1.29 14.41
C HIS A 190 11.74 -2.21 15.62
N ARG A 191 11.70 -3.53 15.42
CA ARG A 191 11.79 -4.52 16.49
C ARG A 191 13.09 -5.29 16.50
N VAL A 192 13.69 -5.57 15.35
CA VAL A 192 14.91 -6.35 15.24
C VAL A 192 16.09 -5.70 15.97
N GLU A 193 16.18 -4.37 15.94
CA GLU A 193 17.19 -3.60 16.63
C GLU A 193 17.25 -3.91 18.14
N ARG A 194 16.08 -4.07 18.77
CA ARG A 194 15.98 -4.40 20.19
C ARG A 194 16.46 -5.81 20.50
N LEU A 195 16.45 -6.71 19.51
CA LEU A 195 16.87 -8.10 19.66
C LEU A 195 18.39 -8.27 19.54
N ARG A 196 19.10 -7.32 18.91
CA ARG A 196 20.56 -7.39 18.74
C ARG A 196 21.30 -7.52 20.08
N ALA A 197 20.85 -6.81 21.12
CA ALA A 197 21.46 -6.87 22.44
C ALA A 197 21.14 -8.16 23.21
N ALA A 198 20.17 -8.96 22.78
CA ALA A 198 19.65 -10.14 23.49
C ALA A 198 20.30 -11.47 23.10
N ASP A 199 21.23 -11.47 22.12
CA ASP A 199 21.87 -12.67 21.52
C ASP A 199 20.84 -13.79 21.22
N PRO A 200 19.88 -13.54 20.34
CA PRO A 200 18.78 -14.47 20.07
C PRO A 200 19.30 -15.77 19.45
N ARG A 201 18.73 -16.90 19.88
CA ARG A 201 19.16 -18.23 19.42
C ARG A 201 18.35 -18.75 18.24
N ARG A 202 17.12 -18.29 18.09
CA ARG A 202 16.23 -18.75 17.01
C ARG A 202 15.16 -17.72 16.69
N PHE A 203 14.83 -17.65 15.39
CA PHE A 203 13.67 -16.93 14.85
C PHE A 203 12.78 -17.89 14.08
N VAL A 204 11.48 -17.63 14.07
CA VAL A 204 10.50 -18.31 13.21
C VAL A 204 9.90 -17.29 12.27
N VAL A 205 10.00 -17.51 10.97
CA VAL A 205 9.42 -16.67 9.90
C VAL A 205 8.31 -17.45 9.22
N VAL A 206 7.08 -16.93 9.26
CA VAL A 206 5.91 -17.58 8.70
C VAL A 206 5.49 -16.88 7.42
N GLY A 207 5.56 -17.58 6.28
CA GLY A 207 5.19 -17.06 4.96
C GLY A 207 6.11 -17.55 3.84
N ALA A 208 5.65 -17.42 2.59
CA ALA A 208 6.35 -17.92 1.40
C ALA A 208 6.48 -16.87 0.28
N GLY A 209 6.20 -15.60 0.56
CA GLY A 209 6.35 -14.50 -0.41
C GLY A 209 7.66 -13.74 -0.22
N GLN A 210 7.84 -12.68 -1.02
CA GLN A 210 9.01 -11.84 -1.03
C GLN A 210 9.41 -11.36 0.37
N SER A 211 8.48 -10.80 1.13
CA SER A 211 8.76 -10.31 2.48
C SER A 211 9.27 -11.41 3.42
N ALA A 212 8.76 -12.65 3.29
CA ALA A 212 9.23 -13.76 4.12
C ALA A 212 10.67 -14.16 3.76
N ALA A 213 10.99 -14.17 2.47
CA ALA A 213 12.35 -14.45 1.98
C ALA A 213 13.34 -13.37 2.44
N GLU A 214 12.99 -12.10 2.28
CA GLU A 214 13.79 -10.94 2.73
C GLU A 214 14.03 -10.96 4.25
N VAL A 215 12.98 -11.20 5.04
CA VAL A 215 13.10 -11.32 6.52
C VAL A 215 14.02 -12.48 6.89
N SER A 216 13.90 -13.63 6.20
CA SER A 216 14.75 -14.80 6.48
C SER A 216 16.21 -14.52 6.13
N ALA A 217 16.48 -13.83 5.01
CA ALA A 217 17.83 -13.44 4.61
C ALA A 217 18.45 -12.45 5.61
N LEU A 218 17.72 -11.39 5.96
CA LEU A 218 18.15 -10.36 6.90
C LEU A 218 18.52 -10.98 8.27
N LEU A 219 17.62 -11.79 8.85
CA LEU A 219 17.86 -12.40 10.15
C LEU A 219 19.03 -13.39 10.12
N HIS A 220 19.20 -14.10 9.02
CA HIS A 220 20.33 -15.00 8.83
C HIS A 220 21.67 -14.27 8.77
N ASP A 221 21.70 -13.08 8.15
CA ASP A 221 22.91 -12.26 8.03
C ASP A 221 23.25 -11.53 9.33
N GLU A 222 22.24 -10.89 9.95
CA GLU A 222 22.46 -10.06 11.13
C GLU A 222 22.70 -10.84 12.43
N PHE A 223 22.19 -12.09 12.50
CA PHE A 223 22.32 -12.93 13.70
C PHE A 223 23.09 -14.22 13.41
N PRO A 224 24.42 -14.14 13.30
CA PRO A 224 25.26 -15.27 12.86
C PRO A 224 25.23 -16.49 13.80
N HIS A 225 24.73 -16.35 15.01
CA HIS A 225 24.57 -17.43 15.99
C HIS A 225 23.16 -17.96 16.13
N ALA A 226 22.18 -17.34 15.44
CA ALA A 226 20.78 -17.76 15.49
C ALA A 226 20.42 -18.74 14.36
N GLU A 227 19.49 -19.64 14.67
CA GLU A 227 18.73 -20.36 13.65
C GLU A 227 17.60 -19.48 13.12
N VAL A 228 17.36 -19.53 11.81
CA VAL A 228 16.19 -18.94 11.14
C VAL A 228 15.35 -20.07 10.59
N CYS A 229 14.17 -20.26 11.16
CA CYS A 229 13.23 -21.32 10.79
C CYS A 229 12.14 -20.70 9.88
N ALA A 230 12.23 -20.94 8.57
CA ALA A 230 11.23 -20.51 7.60
C ALA A 230 10.10 -21.55 7.51
N VAL A 231 8.86 -21.16 7.83
CA VAL A 231 7.67 -22.04 7.90
C VAL A 231 6.67 -21.64 6.85
N PHE A 232 6.32 -22.55 5.95
CA PHE A 232 5.35 -22.30 4.89
C PHE A 232 4.69 -23.58 4.38
N ALA A 233 3.45 -23.45 3.87
CA ALA A 233 2.63 -24.58 3.42
C ALA A 233 2.99 -25.09 2.01
N ARG A 234 4.08 -24.61 1.40
CA ARG A 234 4.56 -24.97 0.06
C ARG A 234 5.85 -25.79 0.15
N TYR A 235 6.29 -26.38 -0.96
CA TYR A 235 7.60 -27.06 -1.02
C TYR A 235 8.79 -26.09 -0.92
N GLY A 236 8.63 -24.86 -1.39
CA GLY A 236 9.68 -23.85 -1.37
C GLY A 236 9.15 -22.48 -1.77
N TYR A 237 10.03 -21.52 -1.93
CA TYR A 237 9.73 -20.24 -2.53
C TYR A 237 9.47 -20.44 -4.03
N SER A 238 8.45 -19.75 -4.55
CA SER A 238 8.08 -19.78 -5.97
C SER A 238 8.51 -18.47 -6.63
N PRO A 239 9.13 -18.53 -7.83
CA PRO A 239 9.54 -17.32 -8.51
C PRO A 239 8.33 -16.47 -8.92
N ALA A 240 8.51 -15.15 -8.95
CA ALA A 240 7.59 -14.26 -9.63
C ALA A 240 7.67 -14.53 -11.14
N ASP A 241 6.53 -14.60 -11.82
CA ASP A 241 6.53 -14.60 -13.29
C ASP A 241 6.63 -13.15 -13.76
N ASP A 242 7.85 -12.71 -14.05
CA ASP A 242 8.20 -11.39 -14.56
C ASP A 242 8.44 -11.39 -16.08
N SER A 243 8.07 -12.47 -16.78
CA SER A 243 8.18 -12.56 -18.23
C SER A 243 7.41 -11.42 -18.91
N SER A 244 7.88 -10.97 -20.05
CA SER A 244 7.32 -9.82 -20.78
C SER A 244 5.83 -9.98 -21.10
N PHE A 245 5.36 -11.22 -21.35
CA PHE A 245 3.95 -11.48 -21.61
C PHE A 245 3.10 -11.53 -20.31
N ALA A 246 3.63 -12.08 -19.23
CA ALA A 246 2.94 -12.07 -17.94
C ALA A 246 2.80 -10.65 -17.39
N ASN A 247 3.84 -9.83 -17.57
CA ASN A 247 3.86 -8.42 -17.16
C ASN A 247 2.80 -7.54 -17.85
N ARG A 248 2.19 -8.00 -18.95
CA ARG A 248 1.08 -7.28 -19.60
C ARG A 248 -0.15 -7.15 -18.71
N ILE A 249 -0.31 -7.96 -17.68
CA ILE A 249 -1.39 -7.79 -16.70
C ILE A 249 -1.28 -6.47 -15.92
N PHE A 250 -0.11 -5.86 -15.92
CA PHE A 250 0.16 -4.55 -15.30
C PHE A 250 0.07 -3.38 -16.29
N ASP A 251 -0.29 -3.62 -17.55
CA ASP A 251 -0.50 -2.55 -18.51
C ASP A 251 -1.77 -1.76 -18.14
N PRO A 252 -1.82 -0.43 -18.37
CA PRO A 252 -3.02 0.36 -18.13
C PRO A 252 -4.25 -0.19 -18.86
N GLU A 253 -4.08 -0.69 -20.09
CA GLU A 253 -5.15 -1.29 -20.88
C GLU A 253 -5.70 -2.59 -20.29
N ALA A 254 -4.90 -3.32 -19.51
CA ALA A 254 -5.35 -4.52 -18.81
C ALA A 254 -6.41 -4.19 -17.74
N VAL A 255 -6.36 -3.00 -17.16
CA VAL A 255 -7.39 -2.49 -16.23
C VAL A 255 -8.73 -2.37 -16.95
N ASP A 256 -8.76 -1.82 -18.17
CA ASP A 256 -9.99 -1.69 -18.97
C ASP A 256 -10.58 -3.04 -19.34
N GLN A 257 -9.73 -3.98 -19.73
CA GLN A 257 -10.15 -5.33 -20.09
C GLN A 257 -10.73 -6.06 -18.87
N PHE A 258 -10.05 -5.94 -17.72
CA PHE A 258 -10.52 -6.55 -16.48
C PHE A 258 -11.83 -5.92 -16.00
N TYR A 259 -11.93 -4.59 -16.02
CA TYR A 259 -13.12 -3.87 -15.57
C TYR A 259 -14.39 -4.28 -16.37
N ARG A 260 -14.25 -4.45 -17.69
CA ARG A 260 -15.36 -4.85 -18.59
C ARG A 260 -15.67 -6.35 -18.54
N ALA A 261 -14.80 -7.15 -17.96
CA ALA A 261 -14.99 -8.60 -17.92
C ALA A 261 -16.08 -8.99 -16.91
N GLY A 262 -16.81 -10.07 -17.22
CA GLY A 262 -17.71 -10.69 -16.25
C GLY A 262 -16.94 -11.44 -15.15
N GLU A 263 -17.55 -11.61 -13.97
CA GLU A 263 -16.92 -12.23 -12.79
C GLU A 263 -16.20 -13.55 -13.06
N PRO A 264 -16.75 -14.52 -13.85
CA PRO A 264 -16.02 -15.77 -14.13
C PRO A 264 -14.68 -15.57 -14.88
N VAL A 265 -14.59 -14.50 -15.70
CA VAL A 265 -13.34 -14.16 -16.41
C VAL A 265 -12.38 -13.48 -15.44
N LYS A 266 -12.85 -12.56 -14.61
CA LYS A 266 -12.05 -11.89 -13.58
C LYS A 266 -11.41 -12.91 -12.63
N ASP A 267 -12.20 -13.86 -12.11
CA ASP A 267 -11.73 -14.93 -11.25
C ASP A 267 -10.67 -15.82 -11.93
N ARG A 268 -10.86 -16.10 -13.22
CA ARG A 268 -9.88 -16.88 -13.99
C ARG A 268 -8.57 -16.11 -14.14
N LEU A 269 -8.63 -14.83 -14.48
CA LEU A 269 -7.46 -13.99 -14.65
C LEU A 269 -6.70 -13.84 -13.33
N MET A 270 -7.38 -13.57 -12.22
CA MET A 270 -6.77 -13.45 -10.89
C MET A 270 -6.14 -14.77 -10.44
N ARG A 271 -6.81 -15.90 -10.66
CA ARG A 271 -6.28 -17.22 -10.31
C ARG A 271 -5.06 -17.59 -11.12
N TYR A 272 -5.05 -17.26 -12.42
CA TYR A 272 -3.95 -17.58 -13.32
C TYR A 272 -2.73 -16.67 -13.07
N HIS A 273 -2.97 -15.36 -12.90
CA HIS A 273 -1.90 -14.38 -12.78
C HIS A 273 -1.59 -13.95 -11.34
N GLY A 274 -2.28 -14.49 -10.33
CA GLY A 274 -2.01 -14.11 -8.94
C GLY A 274 -0.56 -14.31 -8.50
N SER A 275 0.12 -15.34 -9.06
CA SER A 275 1.53 -15.62 -8.78
C SER A 275 2.52 -14.62 -9.38
N THR A 276 2.09 -13.67 -10.20
CA THR A 276 2.97 -12.57 -10.66
C THR A 276 3.29 -11.58 -9.55
N ASN A 277 2.44 -11.51 -8.52
CA ASN A 277 2.59 -10.57 -7.41
C ASN A 277 2.43 -11.23 -6.03
N TYR A 278 1.52 -12.20 -5.89
CA TYR A 278 1.18 -12.77 -4.58
C TYR A 278 1.94 -14.06 -4.30
N SER A 279 2.61 -14.09 -3.14
CA SER A 279 3.38 -15.26 -2.68
C SER A 279 4.48 -15.68 -3.68
N ALA A 280 5.04 -14.74 -4.39
CA ALA A 280 6.16 -14.89 -5.30
C ALA A 280 7.40 -14.20 -4.75
N VAL A 281 8.58 -14.62 -5.20
CA VAL A 281 9.88 -14.15 -4.72
C VAL A 281 10.80 -13.94 -5.92
N ASP A 282 11.66 -12.93 -5.87
CA ASP A 282 12.69 -12.70 -6.88
C ASP A 282 13.61 -13.91 -7.01
N VAL A 283 13.92 -14.28 -8.24
CA VAL A 283 14.76 -15.46 -8.52
C VAL A 283 16.12 -15.34 -7.85
N ASP A 284 16.73 -14.16 -7.90
CA ASP A 284 18.05 -13.92 -7.31
C ASP A 284 18.05 -14.18 -5.79
N LEU A 285 16.97 -13.76 -5.10
CA LEU A 285 16.82 -14.02 -3.66
C LEU A 285 16.54 -15.51 -3.37
N ILE A 286 15.76 -16.18 -4.22
CA ILE A 286 15.55 -17.63 -4.11
C ILE A 286 16.89 -18.36 -4.23
N ASP A 287 17.70 -18.02 -5.24
CA ASP A 287 18.99 -18.64 -5.50
C ASP A 287 20.00 -18.35 -4.37
N ASP A 288 19.94 -17.14 -3.81
CA ASP A 288 20.79 -16.79 -2.65
C ASP A 288 20.43 -17.63 -1.42
N LEU A 289 19.15 -17.69 -1.05
CA LEU A 289 18.68 -18.50 0.08
C LEU A 289 18.99 -20.00 -0.13
N TYR A 290 18.83 -20.51 -1.35
CA TYR A 290 19.17 -21.90 -1.65
C TYR A 290 20.67 -22.18 -1.52
N ARG A 291 21.54 -21.26 -2.00
CA ARG A 291 22.98 -21.34 -1.83
C ARG A 291 23.39 -21.37 -0.36
N ARG A 292 22.73 -20.57 0.51
CA ARG A 292 22.97 -20.56 1.97
C ARG A 292 22.64 -21.92 2.57
N VAL A 293 21.45 -22.45 2.31
CA VAL A 293 21.01 -23.77 2.80
C VAL A 293 21.96 -24.88 2.34
N TYR A 294 22.34 -24.86 1.05
CA TYR A 294 23.26 -25.86 0.49
C TYR A 294 24.66 -25.79 1.14
N ARG A 295 25.21 -24.57 1.24
CA ARG A 295 26.51 -24.35 1.88
C ARG A 295 26.52 -24.84 3.33
N GLU A 296 25.50 -24.52 4.09
CA GLU A 296 25.40 -24.95 5.49
C GLU A 296 25.32 -26.46 5.62
N ARG A 297 24.59 -27.12 4.70
CA ARG A 297 24.55 -28.59 4.66
C ARG A 297 25.94 -29.20 4.42
N VAL A 298 26.71 -28.63 3.49
CA VAL A 298 28.08 -29.08 3.20
C VAL A 298 29.02 -28.89 4.39
N LEU A 299 28.86 -27.78 5.12
CA LEU A 299 29.68 -27.46 6.29
C LEU A 299 29.22 -28.12 7.60
N GLY A 300 28.10 -28.86 7.59
CA GLY A 300 27.53 -29.48 8.77
C GLY A 300 26.89 -28.49 9.74
N THR A 301 26.59 -27.28 9.31
CA THR A 301 25.85 -26.27 10.05
C THR A 301 24.44 -26.15 9.46
N GLN A 302 23.44 -25.88 10.25
CA GLN A 302 22.06 -25.75 9.77
C GLN A 302 21.37 -24.59 10.49
N ARG A 303 21.74 -23.36 10.13
CA ARG A 303 21.11 -22.16 10.69
C ARG A 303 19.86 -21.73 9.94
N LEU A 304 19.86 -21.83 8.62
CA LEU A 304 18.67 -21.58 7.81
C LEU A 304 17.90 -22.91 7.59
N ARG A 305 16.84 -23.09 8.34
CA ARG A 305 16.02 -24.30 8.35
C ARG A 305 14.68 -24.06 7.65
N LEU A 306 14.33 -24.91 6.70
CA LEU A 306 13.06 -24.83 5.99
C LEU A 306 12.08 -25.87 6.55
N PHE A 307 10.97 -25.41 7.06
CA PHE A 307 9.80 -26.20 7.43
C PHE A 307 8.75 -26.04 6.32
N ASN A 308 9.04 -26.71 5.21
CA ASN A 308 8.16 -26.74 4.04
C ASN A 308 6.95 -27.64 4.28
N VAL A 309 5.87 -27.45 3.51
CA VAL A 309 4.60 -28.15 3.64
C VAL A 309 4.16 -28.22 5.11
N SER A 310 4.31 -27.09 5.82
CA SER A 310 4.10 -26.99 7.26
C SER A 310 3.38 -25.69 7.61
N ARG A 311 2.76 -25.67 8.78
CA ARG A 311 2.09 -24.48 9.33
C ARG A 311 2.31 -24.37 10.84
N PRO A 312 2.34 -23.17 11.42
CA PRO A 312 2.22 -23.03 12.86
C PRO A 312 0.78 -23.35 13.28
N VAL A 313 0.61 -24.17 14.30
CA VAL A 313 -0.71 -24.54 14.85
C VAL A 313 -0.95 -23.94 16.22
N GLU A 314 0.12 -23.59 16.92
CA GLU A 314 0.08 -22.92 18.21
C GLU A 314 1.29 -22.02 18.35
N VAL A 315 1.10 -20.79 18.81
CA VAL A 315 2.18 -19.83 19.08
C VAL A 315 1.87 -19.11 20.38
N VAL A 316 2.73 -19.29 21.37
CA VAL A 316 2.54 -18.79 22.73
C VAL A 316 3.75 -17.97 23.17
N ASP A 317 3.52 -16.70 23.54
CA ASP A 317 4.55 -15.88 24.20
C ASP A 317 4.60 -16.25 25.68
N THR A 318 5.73 -16.77 26.13
CA THR A 318 5.97 -17.20 27.53
C THR A 318 6.56 -16.07 28.39
N GLY A 319 6.76 -14.86 27.81
CA GLY A 319 7.40 -13.72 28.46
C GLY A 319 8.92 -13.68 28.30
N SER A 320 9.59 -14.82 28.39
CA SER A 320 11.05 -14.94 28.15
C SER A 320 11.39 -15.37 26.72
N ALA A 321 10.51 -16.15 26.09
CA ALA A 321 10.63 -16.67 24.73
C ALA A 321 9.26 -16.78 24.09
N VAL A 322 9.20 -17.20 22.82
CA VAL A 322 7.96 -17.63 22.17
C VAL A 322 8.11 -19.08 21.74
N THR A 323 7.14 -19.91 22.11
CA THR A 323 7.06 -21.32 21.70
C THR A 323 6.12 -21.43 20.51
N ALA A 324 6.60 -21.98 19.40
CA ALA A 324 5.81 -22.23 18.20
C ALA A 324 5.73 -23.76 17.93
N ALA A 325 4.53 -24.30 17.90
CA ALA A 325 4.28 -25.67 17.44
C ALA A 325 4.05 -25.64 15.93
N VAL A 326 4.97 -26.22 15.18
CA VAL A 326 4.92 -26.32 13.72
C VAL A 326 4.50 -27.73 13.32
N GLU A 327 3.38 -27.86 12.61
CA GLU A 327 2.80 -29.11 12.15
C GLU A 327 3.13 -29.35 10.68
N SER A 328 3.67 -30.51 10.36
CA SER A 328 3.81 -31.01 8.99
C SER A 328 2.45 -31.36 8.42
N LEU A 329 2.09 -30.75 7.29
CA LEU A 329 0.82 -31.03 6.59
C LEU A 329 0.80 -32.43 5.93
N THR A 330 1.96 -33.05 5.76
CA THR A 330 2.07 -34.40 5.15
C THR A 330 1.94 -35.52 6.17
N THR A 331 2.51 -35.31 7.38
CA THR A 331 2.60 -36.39 8.39
C THR A 331 1.75 -36.10 9.64
N GLY A 332 1.34 -34.83 9.85
CA GLY A 332 0.72 -34.39 11.10
C GLY A 332 1.70 -34.30 12.29
N GLU A 333 2.98 -34.62 12.08
CA GLU A 333 4.01 -34.52 13.13
C GLU A 333 4.20 -33.06 13.54
N ARG A 334 4.40 -32.84 14.83
CA ARG A 334 4.62 -31.51 15.40
C ARG A 334 6.03 -31.34 15.89
N THR A 335 6.66 -30.25 15.49
CA THR A 335 7.96 -29.80 15.98
C THR A 335 7.75 -28.56 16.86
N ILE A 336 8.27 -28.60 18.08
CA ILE A 336 8.21 -27.45 18.99
C ILE A 336 9.48 -26.62 18.80
N LEU A 337 9.32 -25.33 18.56
CA LEU A 337 10.40 -24.38 18.36
C LEU A 337 10.30 -23.28 19.42
N ASP A 338 11.29 -23.21 20.30
CA ASP A 338 11.47 -22.05 21.18
C ASP A 338 12.30 -21.02 20.46
N ALA A 339 11.76 -19.81 20.32
CA ALA A 339 12.35 -18.73 19.54
C ALA A 339 12.35 -17.39 20.28
N ALA A 340 13.20 -16.48 19.90
CA ALA A 340 13.22 -15.11 20.38
C ALA A 340 12.04 -14.31 19.82
N ALA A 341 11.62 -14.60 18.58
CA ALA A 341 10.45 -14.00 17.94
C ALA A 341 9.84 -14.92 16.89
N VAL A 342 8.53 -14.76 16.67
CA VAL A 342 7.77 -15.29 15.52
C VAL A 342 7.33 -14.11 14.67
N ILE A 343 7.77 -14.09 13.42
CA ILE A 343 7.50 -13.03 12.46
C ILE A 343 6.53 -13.55 11.39
N TYR A 344 5.34 -12.97 11.34
CA TYR A 344 4.37 -13.29 10.30
C TYR A 344 4.59 -12.41 9.07
N ALA A 345 5.06 -13.00 7.99
CA ALA A 345 5.17 -12.38 6.67
C ALA A 345 4.07 -12.91 5.75
N THR A 346 2.84 -12.74 6.21
CA THR A 346 1.62 -13.34 5.63
C THR A 346 0.86 -12.37 4.73
N GLY A 347 1.51 -11.27 4.35
CA GLY A 347 0.98 -10.29 3.40
C GLY A 347 0.09 -9.23 4.04
N TYR A 348 -0.64 -8.53 3.19
CA TYR A 348 -1.44 -7.38 3.55
C TYR A 348 -2.82 -7.46 2.92
N LEU A 349 -3.78 -6.79 3.52
CA LEU A 349 -5.12 -6.56 3.00
C LEU A 349 -5.36 -5.07 2.82
N PRO A 350 -6.17 -4.64 1.84
CA PRO A 350 -6.63 -3.26 1.76
C PRO A 350 -7.31 -2.83 3.06
N ALA A 351 -7.05 -1.61 3.50
CA ALA A 351 -7.80 -1.02 4.58
C ALA A 351 -9.21 -0.66 4.08
N ASP A 352 -10.24 -1.10 4.80
CA ASP A 352 -11.64 -0.75 4.50
C ASP A 352 -11.88 0.73 4.85
N PRO A 353 -12.28 1.59 3.90
CA PRO A 353 -12.59 2.99 4.18
C PRO A 353 -13.95 3.19 4.87
N THR A 354 -14.83 2.20 4.85
CA THR A 354 -16.22 2.30 5.32
C THR A 354 -16.34 2.79 6.77
N PRO A 355 -15.51 2.34 7.74
CA PRO A 355 -15.58 2.85 9.09
C PRO A 355 -15.36 4.37 9.21
N LEU A 356 -14.53 4.95 8.35
CA LEU A 356 -14.30 6.40 8.31
C LEU A 356 -15.48 7.15 7.68
N LEU A 357 -16.17 6.51 6.73
CA LEU A 357 -17.31 7.11 6.02
C LEU A 357 -18.58 7.18 6.90
N GLY A 358 -18.67 6.40 7.99
CA GLY A 358 -19.80 6.44 8.90
C GLY A 358 -21.15 6.27 8.20
N GLU A 359 -22.04 7.26 8.34
CA GLU A 359 -23.37 7.26 7.72
C GLU A 359 -23.32 7.23 6.18
N LEU A 360 -22.30 7.84 5.58
CA LEU A 360 -22.08 7.80 4.11
C LEU A 360 -21.85 6.38 3.61
N GLY A 361 -21.39 5.47 4.46
CA GLY A 361 -21.19 4.06 4.11
C GLY A 361 -22.48 3.36 3.66
N SER A 362 -23.65 3.81 4.16
CA SER A 362 -24.96 3.29 3.74
C SER A 362 -25.40 3.78 2.37
N SER A 363 -24.88 4.92 1.91
CA SER A 363 -25.11 5.46 0.56
C SER A 363 -24.16 4.85 -0.49
N CYS A 364 -23.18 4.06 -0.08
CA CYS A 364 -22.26 3.39 -0.99
C CYS A 364 -22.87 2.06 -1.48
N VAL A 365 -22.97 1.91 -2.79
CA VAL A 365 -23.49 0.68 -3.41
C VAL A 365 -22.48 -0.46 -3.25
N ARG A 366 -22.98 -1.67 -2.97
CA ARG A 366 -22.18 -2.88 -2.83
C ARG A 366 -22.61 -3.94 -3.84
N ASP A 367 -21.68 -4.80 -4.19
CA ASP A 367 -21.96 -6.00 -4.97
C ASP A 367 -22.53 -7.14 -4.09
N ASP A 368 -22.83 -8.27 -4.73
CA ASP A 368 -23.42 -9.45 -4.05
C ASP A 368 -22.46 -10.09 -3.01
N GLU A 369 -21.16 -9.77 -3.06
CA GLU A 369 -20.16 -10.21 -2.08
C GLU A 369 -19.91 -9.16 -0.97
N GLY A 370 -20.68 -8.07 -0.97
CA GLY A 370 -20.58 -6.99 0.00
C GLY A 370 -19.40 -6.03 -0.21
N ARG A 371 -18.69 -6.12 -1.35
CA ARG A 371 -17.60 -5.22 -1.72
C ARG A 371 -18.16 -3.93 -2.31
N LEU A 372 -17.46 -2.82 -2.13
CA LEU A 372 -17.85 -1.53 -2.72
C LEU A 372 -17.87 -1.63 -4.25
N ARG A 373 -18.96 -1.21 -4.89
CA ARG A 373 -18.98 -1.03 -6.34
C ARG A 373 -18.19 0.22 -6.71
N VAL A 374 -17.24 0.05 -7.62
CA VAL A 374 -16.31 1.11 -8.02
C VAL A 374 -16.43 1.31 -9.53
N GLU A 375 -16.65 2.55 -9.94
CA GLU A 375 -16.69 2.95 -11.34
C GLU A 375 -15.28 2.91 -11.95
N ARG A 376 -15.21 2.95 -13.29
CA ARG A 376 -13.93 2.84 -14.00
C ARG A 376 -12.93 3.95 -13.60
N ASP A 377 -13.41 5.10 -13.19
CA ASP A 377 -12.64 6.26 -12.72
C ASP A 377 -12.23 6.17 -11.24
N TYR A 378 -12.33 4.99 -10.64
CA TYR A 378 -12.06 4.69 -9.22
C TYR A 378 -13.01 5.36 -8.22
N ARG A 379 -14.10 5.93 -8.68
CA ARG A 379 -15.14 6.49 -7.82
C ARG A 379 -16.05 5.38 -7.30
N ILE A 380 -16.41 5.44 -6.02
CA ILE A 380 -17.41 4.55 -5.46
C ILE A 380 -18.78 4.89 -6.09
N THR A 381 -19.53 3.87 -6.52
CA THR A 381 -20.93 4.05 -6.92
C THR A 381 -21.74 4.38 -5.66
N THR A 382 -22.45 5.49 -5.67
CA THR A 382 -23.23 5.99 -4.54
C THR A 382 -24.66 6.29 -4.95
N ASP A 383 -25.56 6.47 -3.97
CA ASP A 383 -26.90 6.98 -4.21
C ASP A 383 -26.84 8.35 -4.90
N PRO A 384 -27.82 8.65 -5.82
CA PRO A 384 -27.85 9.92 -6.54
C PRO A 384 -27.94 11.18 -5.66
N VAL A 385 -28.36 11.04 -4.42
CA VAL A 385 -28.40 12.13 -3.43
C VAL A 385 -27.02 12.70 -3.13
N LEU A 386 -25.94 11.94 -3.42
CA LEU A 386 -24.56 12.32 -3.15
C LEU A 386 -23.93 12.92 -4.41
N ARG A 387 -23.71 14.24 -4.41
CA ARG A 387 -23.11 14.97 -5.55
C ARG A 387 -21.61 14.77 -5.64
N GLY A 388 -20.91 14.77 -4.51
CA GLY A 388 -19.46 14.64 -4.43
C GLY A 388 -18.98 13.24 -4.81
N GLY A 389 -17.74 13.13 -5.29
CA GLY A 389 -17.09 11.85 -5.54
C GLY A 389 -16.35 11.33 -4.30
N ILE A 390 -16.41 10.01 -4.06
CA ILE A 390 -15.54 9.32 -3.11
C ILE A 390 -14.69 8.35 -3.95
N TYR A 391 -13.39 8.62 -4.05
CA TYR A 391 -12.45 7.87 -4.87
C TYR A 391 -11.57 6.96 -4.03
N LEU A 392 -11.25 5.78 -4.55
CA LEU A 392 -10.39 4.81 -3.89
C LEU A 392 -9.00 4.74 -4.54
N GLN A 393 -7.96 4.92 -3.73
CA GLN A 393 -6.56 4.74 -4.10
C GLN A 393 -6.02 3.39 -3.59
N GLY A 394 -6.59 2.30 -4.10
CA GLY A 394 -6.34 0.92 -3.69
C GLY A 394 -7.60 0.22 -3.17
N GLY A 395 -7.53 -1.09 -2.94
CA GLY A 395 -8.69 -1.88 -2.52
C GLY A 395 -9.73 -2.11 -3.62
N THR A 396 -9.37 -1.87 -4.88
CA THR A 396 -10.25 -1.99 -6.05
C THR A 396 -9.90 -3.19 -6.94
N GLU A 397 -9.21 -4.19 -6.41
CA GLU A 397 -8.71 -5.33 -7.18
C GLU A 397 -9.84 -6.14 -7.83
N HIS A 398 -10.99 -6.26 -7.17
CA HIS A 398 -12.17 -6.94 -7.69
C HIS A 398 -12.80 -6.27 -8.92
N THR A 399 -12.55 -4.98 -9.13
CA THR A 399 -13.05 -4.22 -10.29
C THR A 399 -11.94 -3.85 -11.28
N HIS A 400 -10.74 -3.52 -10.81
CA HIS A 400 -9.64 -2.98 -11.62
C HIS A 400 -8.45 -3.94 -11.78
N GLY A 401 -8.52 -5.14 -11.21
CA GLY A 401 -7.48 -6.16 -11.33
C GLY A 401 -6.27 -5.94 -10.42
N ILE A 402 -5.28 -6.79 -10.60
CA ILE A 402 -4.13 -6.94 -9.72
C ILE A 402 -3.29 -5.67 -9.54
N SER A 403 -3.27 -4.78 -10.54
CA SER A 403 -2.48 -3.54 -10.51
C SER A 403 -3.08 -2.45 -9.62
N SER A 404 -4.31 -2.63 -9.12
CA SER A 404 -5.03 -1.59 -8.38
C SER A 404 -4.38 -1.15 -7.07
N SER A 405 -3.64 -2.03 -6.42
CA SER A 405 -2.92 -1.77 -5.17
C SER A 405 -1.41 -1.62 -5.36
N LEU A 406 -0.92 -1.64 -6.61
CA LEU A 406 0.49 -1.59 -6.93
C LEU A 406 0.93 -0.20 -7.40
N LEU A 407 2.22 0.08 -7.27
CA LEU A 407 2.84 1.30 -7.76
C LEU A 407 2.82 1.38 -9.30
N SER A 408 2.86 0.22 -9.99
CA SER A 408 3.00 0.12 -11.45
C SER A 408 2.02 0.98 -12.25
N ASN A 409 0.79 1.18 -11.78
CA ASN A 409 -0.22 1.99 -12.46
C ASN A 409 -0.64 3.25 -11.67
N THR A 410 0.08 3.58 -10.61
CA THR A 410 -0.29 4.72 -9.75
C THR A 410 -0.33 6.03 -10.53
N ALA A 411 0.67 6.30 -11.37
CA ALA A 411 0.72 7.52 -12.18
C ALA A 411 -0.49 7.65 -13.13
N VAL A 412 -0.90 6.57 -13.78
CA VAL A 412 -2.06 6.55 -14.69
C VAL A 412 -3.36 6.71 -13.90
N ARG A 413 -3.53 5.93 -12.82
CA ARG A 413 -4.71 5.98 -11.95
C ARG A 413 -5.00 7.38 -11.43
N VAL A 414 -3.99 8.09 -10.93
CA VAL A 414 -4.18 9.44 -10.40
C VAL A 414 -4.54 10.44 -11.50
N GLY A 415 -4.06 10.23 -12.73
CA GLY A 415 -4.49 11.02 -13.89
C GLY A 415 -5.99 10.81 -14.19
N GLU A 416 -6.46 9.57 -14.14
CA GLU A 416 -7.88 9.24 -14.36
C GLU A 416 -8.78 9.81 -13.24
N ILE A 417 -8.35 9.72 -11.98
CA ILE A 417 -9.06 10.33 -10.85
C ILE A 417 -9.12 11.85 -11.00
N LEU A 418 -8.01 12.50 -11.30
CA LEU A 418 -7.96 13.95 -11.51
C LEU A 418 -8.87 14.38 -12.66
N GLN A 419 -8.83 13.68 -13.79
CA GLN A 419 -9.69 13.99 -14.95
C GLN A 419 -11.16 13.88 -14.57
N SER A 420 -11.55 12.81 -13.84
CA SER A 420 -12.93 12.64 -13.37
C SER A 420 -13.38 13.80 -12.45
N ILE A 421 -12.52 14.27 -11.56
CA ILE A 421 -12.81 15.41 -10.66
C ILE A 421 -13.02 16.69 -11.48
N VAL A 422 -12.15 16.97 -12.44
CA VAL A 422 -12.21 18.16 -13.31
C VAL A 422 -13.46 18.14 -14.20
N ASP A 423 -13.76 17.01 -14.85
CA ASP A 423 -14.93 16.88 -15.72
C ASP A 423 -16.23 17.08 -14.94
N ARG A 424 -16.33 16.53 -13.73
CA ARG A 424 -17.51 16.67 -12.87
C ARG A 424 -17.68 18.10 -12.36
N ARG A 425 -16.60 18.82 -12.07
CA ARG A 425 -16.64 20.24 -11.72
C ARG A 425 -17.20 21.06 -12.88
N SER A 426 -16.72 20.85 -14.09
CA SER A 426 -17.16 21.57 -15.29
C SER A 426 -18.65 21.30 -15.61
N LEU A 427 -19.14 20.07 -15.42
CA LEU A 427 -20.54 19.71 -15.57
C LEU A 427 -21.43 20.43 -14.55
N ALA A 428 -20.98 20.56 -13.30
CA ALA A 428 -21.69 21.27 -12.24
C ALA A 428 -21.84 22.77 -12.54
N GLU A 429 -20.80 23.38 -13.11
CA GLU A 429 -20.80 24.80 -13.48
C GLU A 429 -21.66 25.09 -14.74
N SER A 430 -21.72 24.18 -15.70
CA SER A 430 -22.50 24.34 -16.93
C SER A 430 -24.02 24.15 -16.74
N HIS A 431 -24.45 23.55 -15.62
CA HIS A 431 -25.87 23.36 -15.29
C HIS A 431 -26.18 23.89 -13.87
N PRO A 432 -26.09 25.21 -13.66
CA PRO A 432 -26.21 25.81 -12.31
C PRO A 432 -27.56 25.57 -11.66
N ASP A 433 -28.64 25.33 -12.42
CA ASP A 433 -29.98 25.04 -11.87
C ASP A 433 -30.06 23.67 -11.16
N HIS A 434 -29.11 22.78 -11.44
CA HIS A 434 -28.94 21.51 -10.72
C HIS A 434 -27.91 21.60 -9.59
N TYR A 435 -27.12 22.69 -9.52
CA TYR A 435 -25.97 22.83 -8.64
C TYR A 435 -25.88 24.18 -7.94
N ALA A 436 -26.88 25.06 -8.08
CA ALA A 436 -26.85 26.38 -7.48
C ALA A 436 -26.88 26.31 -5.96
N ILE A 437 -25.73 26.50 -5.37
CA ILE A 437 -25.60 26.90 -3.95
C ILE A 437 -25.84 28.40 -3.92
N SER A 438 -26.95 28.85 -3.34
CA SER A 438 -27.14 30.27 -3.06
C SER A 438 -26.10 30.68 -2.00
N ALA A 439 -25.07 31.42 -2.44
CA ALA A 439 -24.28 32.25 -1.56
C ALA A 439 -25.23 33.33 -0.96
N ARG A 440 -25.71 33.12 0.22
CA ARG A 440 -26.28 34.16 1.13
C ARG A 440 -25.81 33.91 2.55
#